data_a34efc405e85d07cdf78f1bec8301dc1
#
_entry.id   a34efc405e85d07cdf78f1bec8301dc1
#
_cell.length_a   1.000
_cell.length_b   1.000
_cell.length_c   1.000
_cell.angle_alpha   90.00
_cell.angle_beta   90.00
_cell.angle_gamma   90.00
#
_symmetry.space_group_name_H-M   'P 1'
#
loop_
_entity.id
_entity.type
_entity.pdbx_description
1 polymer ?
#
loop_
_entity_poly.entity_id
_entity_poly.type
_entity_poly.pdbx_seq_one_letter_code
_entity_poly.pdbx_strand_id
1 'polypeptide(L)'
;MLALEGLHKTFRLGGGWERPALRGVDLVLQEGEFATLIGPNGAGKSTLLNAVAGTFRVDAGTVRLDGQDVTRWPEHRRARLIGRVFQDPLRGTAASLTVEENLAMARARGRRRSLRLAVRGRERRLFAEWLEALGLGLADRLKQPVGLLSGGQRQALALVMAAVTRPRLLLLDEHTAALDPAASRQVLDLTCRLVAEHGLTVLMVTHNMEQALRVGSRTLMMQDGRVVLDLRGDDRRRMGVEGLVERFARVRGQRLVEDRLLLG
;
A
#
# COMPACT_ATOMS: atom_id res chain seq x y z
N MET A 1 -5.66 -7.47 11.89
CA MET A 1 -4.69 -6.66 12.65
C MET A 1 -3.26 -6.95 12.17
N LEU A 2 -2.44 -5.92 11.97
CA LEU A 2 -1.00 -6.06 11.67
C LEU A 2 -0.20 -5.69 12.92
N ALA A 3 0.80 -6.50 13.29
CA ALA A 3 1.78 -6.16 14.32
C ALA A 3 3.19 -6.39 13.79
N LEU A 4 4.03 -5.39 13.93
CA LEU A 4 5.45 -5.37 13.59
C LEU A 4 6.23 -5.12 14.87
N GLU A 5 7.23 -5.94 15.17
CA GLU A 5 8.04 -5.84 16.37
C GLU A 5 9.52 -5.88 15.99
N GLY A 6 10.24 -4.79 16.28
CA GLY A 6 11.66 -4.67 16.10
C GLY A 6 12.17 -5.00 14.69
N LEU A 7 11.49 -4.53 13.63
CA LEU A 7 11.89 -4.88 12.26
C LEU A 7 13.19 -4.21 11.85
N HIS A 8 14.17 -5.02 11.46
CA HIS A 8 15.44 -4.58 10.88
C HIS A 8 15.63 -5.10 9.47
N LYS A 9 16.15 -4.25 8.60
CA LYS A 9 16.57 -4.63 7.25
C LYS A 9 17.75 -3.81 6.79
N THR A 10 18.82 -4.47 6.39
CA THR A 10 20.00 -3.90 5.77
C THR A 10 20.21 -4.51 4.39
N PHE A 11 20.37 -3.68 3.38
CA PHE A 11 20.71 -4.12 2.04
C PHE A 11 22.22 -4.04 1.83
N ARG A 12 22.80 -5.12 1.32
CA ARG A 12 24.20 -5.17 0.89
C ARG A 12 24.29 -4.72 -0.56
N LEU A 13 25.04 -3.67 -0.78
CA LEU A 13 25.34 -3.13 -2.11
C LEU A 13 26.69 -3.69 -2.57
N GLY A 14 26.96 -3.68 -3.87
CA GLY A 14 28.26 -4.09 -4.40
C GLY A 14 29.41 -3.31 -3.74
N GLY A 15 30.60 -3.93 -3.61
CA GLY A 15 31.76 -3.29 -2.98
C GLY A 15 31.78 -3.27 -1.44
N GLY A 16 30.95 -4.10 -0.78
CA GLY A 16 30.94 -4.20 0.69
C GLY A 16 30.14 -3.14 1.43
N TRP A 17 29.47 -2.24 0.69
CA TRP A 17 28.65 -1.20 1.29
C TRP A 17 27.33 -1.79 1.84
N GLU A 18 26.98 -1.38 3.05
CA GLU A 18 25.72 -1.75 3.69
C GLU A 18 24.82 -0.51 3.83
N ARG A 19 23.54 -0.69 3.49
CA ARG A 19 22.52 0.36 3.65
C ARG A 19 21.40 -0.15 4.56
N PRO A 20 21.40 0.27 5.84
CA PRO A 20 20.30 -0.03 6.75
C PRO A 20 19.06 0.73 6.31
N ALA A 21 17.98 0.01 6.02
CA ALA A 21 16.73 0.56 5.51
C ALA A 21 15.58 0.50 6.51
N LEU A 22 15.61 -0.46 7.46
CA LEU A 22 14.73 -0.51 8.63
C LEU A 22 15.60 -0.70 9.87
N ARG A 23 15.30 0.05 10.93
CA ARG A 23 16.13 0.15 12.14
C ARG A 23 15.29 -0.01 13.41
N GLY A 24 14.69 -1.18 13.62
CA GLY A 24 13.83 -1.46 14.76
C GLY A 24 12.47 -0.78 14.62
N VAL A 25 11.70 -1.14 13.57
CA VAL A 25 10.36 -0.59 13.36
C VAL A 25 9.37 -1.41 14.17
N ASP A 26 8.67 -0.72 15.08
CA ASP A 26 7.51 -1.20 15.81
C ASP A 26 6.25 -0.50 15.29
N LEU A 27 5.22 -1.27 14.97
CA LEU A 27 3.95 -0.74 14.47
C LEU A 27 2.82 -1.73 14.71
N VAL A 28 1.73 -1.27 15.27
CA VAL A 28 0.49 -2.04 15.36
C VAL A 28 -0.61 -1.28 14.63
N LEU A 29 -1.29 -1.93 13.66
CA LEU A 29 -2.53 -1.46 13.06
C LEU A 29 -3.67 -2.32 13.56
N GLN A 30 -4.74 -1.67 14.02
CA GLN A 30 -5.96 -2.35 14.42
C GLN A 30 -6.78 -2.79 13.19
N GLU A 31 -7.71 -3.71 13.39
CA GLU A 31 -8.65 -4.12 12.33
C GLU A 31 -9.51 -2.91 11.91
N GLY A 32 -9.67 -2.72 10.61
CA GLY A 32 -10.38 -1.59 10.02
C GLY A 32 -9.65 -0.24 10.12
N GLU A 33 -8.44 -0.19 10.71
CA GLU A 33 -7.67 1.06 10.79
C GLU A 33 -7.09 1.43 9.42
N PHE A 34 -7.27 2.68 9.01
CA PHE A 34 -6.65 3.23 7.83
C PHE A 34 -5.53 4.19 8.25
N ALA A 35 -4.28 3.73 8.15
CA ALA A 35 -3.10 4.52 8.45
C ALA A 35 -2.41 5.01 7.18
N THR A 36 -2.02 6.28 7.17
CA THR A 36 -1.16 6.87 6.15
C THR A 36 0.29 6.91 6.65
N LEU A 37 1.25 6.66 5.76
CA LEU A 37 2.68 6.66 6.05
C LEU A 37 3.38 7.66 5.13
N ILE A 38 3.95 8.70 5.72
CA ILE A 38 4.70 9.75 5.03
C ILE A 38 6.18 9.71 5.40
N GLY A 39 6.98 10.49 4.71
CA GLY A 39 8.42 10.64 4.98
C GLY A 39 9.21 10.92 3.71
N PRO A 40 10.48 11.34 3.84
CA PRO A 40 11.32 11.66 2.69
C PRO A 40 11.64 10.44 1.84
N ASN A 41 12.19 10.67 0.64
CA ASN A 41 12.73 9.60 -0.18
C ASN A 41 13.90 8.93 0.57
N GLY A 42 13.91 7.61 0.55
CA GLY A 42 14.92 6.84 1.29
C GLY A 42 14.61 6.60 2.77
N ALA A 43 13.50 7.12 3.33
CA ALA A 43 13.11 6.91 4.72
C ALA A 43 12.79 5.45 5.10
N GLY A 44 12.65 4.55 4.13
CA GLY A 44 12.32 3.14 4.38
C GLY A 44 10.86 2.77 4.15
N LYS A 45 10.00 3.69 3.66
CA LYS A 45 8.55 3.47 3.47
C LYS A 45 8.24 2.26 2.59
N SER A 46 8.73 2.23 1.35
CA SER A 46 8.51 1.10 0.44
C SER A 46 9.24 -0.16 0.91
N THR A 47 10.35 -0.02 1.66
CA THR A 47 11.01 -1.15 2.32
C THR A 47 10.12 -1.76 3.39
N LEU A 48 9.42 -0.93 4.18
CA LEU A 48 8.46 -1.41 5.18
C LEU A 48 7.30 -2.15 4.51
N LEU A 49 6.69 -1.58 3.46
CA LEU A 49 5.63 -2.27 2.71
C LEU A 49 6.10 -3.61 2.13
N ASN A 50 7.31 -3.64 1.56
CA ASN A 50 7.92 -4.85 1.01
C ASN A 50 8.19 -5.91 2.11
N ALA A 51 8.67 -5.49 3.29
CA ALA A 51 8.86 -6.37 4.44
C ALA A 51 7.53 -7.00 4.90
N VAL A 52 6.46 -6.19 5.00
CA VAL A 52 5.12 -6.66 5.34
C VAL A 52 4.57 -7.60 4.26
N ALA A 53 4.75 -7.27 2.97
CA ALA A 53 4.33 -8.12 1.84
C ALA A 53 5.12 -9.43 1.73
N GLY A 54 6.34 -9.50 2.31
CA GLY A 54 7.22 -10.68 2.25
C GLY A 54 8.02 -10.79 0.96
N THR A 55 8.26 -9.67 0.27
CA THR A 55 9.07 -9.59 -0.95
C THR A 55 10.53 -9.98 -0.69
N PHE A 56 11.00 -9.77 0.53
CA PHE A 56 12.28 -10.24 1.04
C PHE A 56 12.15 -10.63 2.52
N ARG A 57 13.17 -11.30 3.05
CA ARG A 57 13.25 -11.61 4.48
C ARG A 57 13.84 -10.42 5.24
N VAL A 58 13.23 -10.10 6.39
CA VAL A 58 13.81 -9.18 7.36
C VAL A 58 15.01 -9.81 8.05
N ASP A 59 15.94 -8.99 8.53
CA ASP A 59 17.16 -9.49 9.19
C ASP A 59 16.91 -9.78 10.68
N ALA A 60 15.99 -9.01 11.31
CA ALA A 60 15.51 -9.25 12.67
C ALA A 60 14.06 -8.72 12.82
N GLY A 61 13.41 -9.11 13.92
CA GLY A 61 12.04 -8.73 14.25
C GLY A 61 10.98 -9.69 13.71
N THR A 62 9.72 -9.36 13.98
CA THR A 62 8.56 -10.20 13.62
C THR A 62 7.48 -9.42 12.86
N VAL A 63 6.79 -10.11 11.95
CA VAL A 63 5.59 -9.63 11.24
C VAL A 63 4.45 -10.57 11.57
N ARG A 64 3.38 -10.06 12.20
CA ARG A 64 2.17 -10.82 12.51
C ARG A 64 0.97 -10.22 11.79
N LEU A 65 0.14 -11.08 11.21
CA LEU A 65 -1.16 -10.75 10.60
C LEU A 65 -2.24 -11.60 11.26
N ASP A 66 -3.25 -10.96 11.83
CA ASP A 66 -4.34 -11.62 12.59
C ASP A 66 -3.80 -12.62 13.63
N GLY A 67 -2.77 -12.22 14.38
CA GLY A 67 -2.12 -13.04 15.37
C GLY A 67 -1.19 -14.14 14.82
N GLN A 68 -1.20 -14.40 13.51
CA GLN A 68 -0.31 -15.38 12.89
C GLN A 68 1.05 -14.78 12.59
N ASP A 69 2.11 -15.44 13.01
CA ASP A 69 3.47 -15.09 12.60
C ASP A 69 3.68 -15.46 11.13
N VAL A 70 3.82 -14.44 10.30
CA VAL A 70 4.07 -14.56 8.85
C VAL A 70 5.51 -14.18 8.47
N THR A 71 6.39 -13.93 9.44
CA THR A 71 7.75 -13.40 9.25
C THR A 71 8.53 -14.19 8.20
N ARG A 72 8.41 -15.51 8.23
CA ARG A 72 9.12 -16.42 7.30
C ARG A 72 8.29 -16.85 6.09
N TRP A 73 7.02 -16.38 5.99
CA TRP A 73 6.20 -16.77 4.85
C TRP A 73 6.66 -16.05 3.57
N PRO A 74 6.76 -16.76 2.44
CA PRO A 74 7.05 -16.14 1.16
C PRO A 74 5.86 -15.28 0.68
N GLU A 75 6.14 -14.31 -0.19
CA GLU A 75 5.17 -13.33 -0.69
C GLU A 75 3.88 -13.98 -1.21
N HIS A 76 3.98 -15.05 -2.01
CA HIS A 76 2.81 -15.73 -2.58
C HIS A 76 1.86 -16.33 -1.52
N ARG A 77 2.38 -16.70 -0.34
CA ARG A 77 1.57 -17.18 0.78
C ARG A 77 0.90 -16.02 1.50
N ARG A 78 1.61 -14.90 1.72
CA ARG A 78 1.06 -13.68 2.31
C ARG A 78 0.04 -13.01 1.38
N ALA A 79 0.17 -13.14 0.06
CA ALA A 79 -0.77 -12.60 -0.91
C ALA A 79 -2.22 -13.14 -0.77
N ARG A 80 -2.45 -14.18 0.03
CA ARG A 80 -3.81 -14.63 0.41
C ARG A 80 -4.47 -13.70 1.43
N LEU A 81 -3.66 -13.01 2.25
CA LEU A 81 -4.09 -12.14 3.34
C LEU A 81 -3.90 -10.66 2.99
N ILE A 82 -2.98 -10.36 2.05
CA ILE A 82 -2.57 -9.00 1.71
C ILE A 82 -2.98 -8.67 0.28
N GLY A 83 -3.74 -7.59 0.12
CA GLY A 83 -3.91 -6.90 -1.17
C GLY A 83 -2.81 -5.85 -1.33
N ARG A 84 -2.30 -5.67 -2.53
CA ARG A 84 -1.27 -4.66 -2.80
C ARG A 84 -1.56 -3.89 -4.07
N VAL A 85 -1.42 -2.56 -4.00
CA VAL A 85 -1.44 -1.65 -5.14
C VAL A 85 -0.09 -0.95 -5.21
N PHE A 86 0.52 -0.97 -6.39
CA PHE A 86 1.84 -0.41 -6.63
C PHE A 86 1.73 1.03 -7.17
N GLN A 87 2.80 1.78 -7.06
CA GLN A 87 2.93 3.11 -7.67
C GLN A 87 2.76 3.04 -9.19
N ASP A 88 3.42 2.06 -9.83
CA ASP A 88 3.22 1.75 -11.23
C ASP A 88 2.13 0.67 -11.38
N PRO A 89 0.96 1.02 -11.99
CA PRO A 89 -0.16 0.08 -12.14
C PRO A 89 0.17 -1.10 -13.04
N LEU A 90 1.20 -1.02 -13.89
CA LEU A 90 1.65 -2.14 -14.73
C LEU A 90 2.22 -3.30 -13.89
N ARG A 91 2.74 -3.01 -12.70
CA ARG A 91 3.24 -4.05 -11.79
C ARG A 91 2.14 -4.87 -11.13
N GLY A 92 0.93 -4.30 -11.05
CA GLY A 92 -0.26 -4.94 -10.45
C GLY A 92 -1.19 -5.60 -11.46
N THR A 93 -0.96 -5.40 -12.78
CA THR A 93 -1.85 -5.85 -13.84
C THR A 93 -1.08 -6.53 -14.97
N ALA A 94 -1.74 -7.42 -15.71
CA ALA A 94 -1.19 -8.03 -16.93
C ALA A 94 -1.69 -7.22 -18.14
N ALA A 95 -0.84 -6.37 -18.70
CA ALA A 95 -1.20 -5.40 -19.73
C ALA A 95 -1.73 -6.05 -21.04
N SER A 96 -1.23 -7.25 -21.38
CA SER A 96 -1.64 -8.01 -22.56
C SER A 96 -2.97 -8.74 -22.41
N LEU A 97 -3.42 -8.94 -21.16
CA LEU A 97 -4.68 -9.60 -20.86
C LEU A 97 -5.82 -8.57 -20.79
N THR A 98 -7.04 -9.03 -21.02
CA THR A 98 -8.25 -8.24 -20.92
C THR A 98 -8.56 -7.86 -19.47
N VAL A 99 -9.45 -6.88 -19.27
CA VAL A 99 -9.95 -6.47 -17.95
C VAL A 99 -10.57 -7.66 -17.20
N GLU A 100 -11.43 -8.45 -17.87
CA GLU A 100 -12.08 -9.61 -17.25
C GLU A 100 -11.09 -10.72 -16.86
N GLU A 101 -10.03 -10.93 -17.66
CA GLU A 101 -8.97 -11.91 -17.33
C GLU A 101 -8.14 -11.47 -16.13
N ASN A 102 -7.80 -10.17 -16.04
CA ASN A 102 -7.11 -9.60 -14.88
C ASN A 102 -7.96 -9.76 -13.59
N LEU A 103 -9.26 -9.47 -13.65
CA LEU A 103 -10.17 -9.66 -12.51
C LEU A 103 -10.32 -11.13 -12.14
N ALA A 104 -10.38 -12.03 -13.12
CA ALA A 104 -10.45 -13.46 -12.88
C ALA A 104 -9.18 -13.98 -12.18
N MET A 105 -7.99 -13.52 -12.59
CA MET A 105 -6.73 -13.84 -11.90
C MET A 105 -6.72 -13.32 -10.46
N ALA A 106 -7.16 -12.09 -10.23
CA ALA A 106 -7.24 -11.52 -8.89
C ALA A 106 -8.19 -12.32 -8.00
N ARG A 107 -9.37 -12.69 -8.51
CA ARG A 107 -10.36 -13.50 -7.80
C ARG A 107 -9.88 -14.92 -7.49
N ALA A 108 -8.99 -15.47 -8.33
CA ALA A 108 -8.41 -16.80 -8.13
C ALA A 108 -7.29 -16.81 -7.05
N ARG A 109 -6.87 -15.63 -6.56
CA ARG A 109 -5.82 -15.51 -5.55
C ARG A 109 -6.16 -16.31 -4.30
N GLY A 110 -5.23 -17.16 -3.87
CA GLY A 110 -5.41 -18.00 -2.69
C GLY A 110 -6.32 -19.21 -2.86
N ARG A 111 -6.94 -19.43 -4.02
CA ARG A 111 -7.79 -20.59 -4.31
C ARG A 111 -7.00 -21.71 -4.99
N ARG A 112 -7.48 -22.94 -4.86
CA ARG A 112 -6.93 -24.08 -5.63
C ARG A 112 -7.21 -23.84 -7.11
N ARG A 113 -6.19 -24.03 -7.93
CA ARG A 113 -6.33 -23.96 -9.39
C ARG A 113 -7.20 -25.12 -9.90
N SER A 114 -8.09 -24.84 -10.84
CA SER A 114 -8.90 -25.86 -11.53
C SER A 114 -8.81 -25.63 -13.04
N LEU A 115 -9.10 -26.68 -13.82
CA LEU A 115 -9.16 -26.61 -15.28
C LEU A 115 -10.44 -25.95 -15.82
N ARG A 116 -11.24 -25.31 -14.94
CA ARG A 116 -12.46 -24.61 -15.35
C ARG A 116 -12.12 -23.28 -16.01
N LEU A 117 -12.94 -22.87 -16.97
CA LEU A 117 -12.87 -21.54 -17.57
C LEU A 117 -12.97 -20.48 -16.48
N ALA A 118 -12.01 -19.57 -16.46
CA ALA A 118 -11.88 -18.54 -15.43
C ALA A 118 -12.97 -17.47 -15.55
N VAL A 119 -13.48 -17.23 -16.77
CA VAL A 119 -14.52 -16.24 -17.06
C VAL A 119 -15.68 -16.92 -17.76
N ARG A 120 -16.83 -16.96 -17.09
CA ARG A 120 -18.12 -17.42 -17.61
C ARG A 120 -19.13 -16.26 -17.56
N GLY A 121 -20.31 -16.44 -18.09
CA GLY A 121 -21.34 -15.41 -18.12
C GLY A 121 -21.72 -14.83 -16.73
N ARG A 122 -21.68 -15.67 -15.68
CA ARG A 122 -21.93 -15.22 -14.28
C ARG A 122 -20.77 -14.37 -13.76
N GLU A 123 -19.52 -14.77 -13.97
CA GLU A 123 -18.35 -14.02 -13.55
C GLU A 123 -18.29 -12.67 -14.29
N ARG A 124 -18.62 -12.65 -15.59
CA ARG A 124 -18.61 -11.43 -16.38
C ARG A 124 -19.64 -10.41 -15.86
N ARG A 125 -20.84 -10.86 -15.50
CA ARG A 125 -21.84 -9.97 -14.87
C ARG A 125 -21.35 -9.40 -13.55
N LEU A 126 -20.79 -10.23 -12.70
CA LEU A 126 -20.21 -9.81 -11.42
C LEU A 126 -19.08 -8.79 -11.62
N PHE A 127 -18.22 -9.00 -12.62
CA PHE A 127 -17.12 -8.06 -12.91
C PHE A 127 -17.64 -6.74 -13.46
N ALA A 128 -18.70 -6.75 -14.30
CA ALA A 128 -19.35 -5.55 -14.77
C ALA A 128 -19.95 -4.74 -13.61
N GLU A 129 -20.67 -5.39 -12.68
CA GLU A 129 -21.23 -4.76 -11.47
C GLU A 129 -20.13 -4.09 -10.63
N TRP A 130 -19.01 -4.76 -10.40
CA TRP A 130 -17.88 -4.17 -9.66
C TRP A 130 -17.30 -2.95 -10.36
N LEU A 131 -17.17 -3.00 -11.68
CA LEU A 131 -16.58 -1.92 -12.45
C LEU A 131 -17.56 -0.75 -12.67
N GLU A 132 -18.86 -1.02 -12.74
CA GLU A 132 -19.91 0.00 -12.83
C GLU A 132 -19.94 0.88 -11.57
N ALA A 133 -19.82 0.25 -10.39
CA ALA A 133 -19.72 0.95 -9.12
C ALA A 133 -18.53 1.93 -9.04
N LEU A 134 -17.50 1.77 -9.90
CA LEU A 134 -16.36 2.68 -9.98
C LEU A 134 -16.67 3.99 -10.70
N GLY A 135 -17.66 4.01 -11.60
CA GLY A 135 -18.02 5.19 -12.40
C GLY A 135 -16.95 5.61 -13.42
N LEU A 136 -16.08 4.68 -13.88
CA LEU A 136 -14.93 4.95 -14.76
C LEU A 136 -15.12 4.41 -16.19
N GLY A 137 -16.33 3.96 -16.54
CA GLY A 137 -16.65 3.40 -17.87
C GLY A 137 -15.87 2.12 -18.19
N LEU A 138 -15.47 1.35 -17.17
CA LEU A 138 -14.75 0.09 -17.35
C LEU A 138 -15.67 -1.12 -17.54
N ALA A 139 -16.94 -1.02 -17.14
CA ALA A 139 -17.92 -2.10 -17.27
C ALA A 139 -18.13 -2.52 -18.73
N ASP A 140 -18.14 -1.56 -19.66
CA ASP A 140 -18.27 -1.81 -21.09
C ASP A 140 -16.97 -2.27 -21.77
N ARG A 141 -15.86 -2.28 -21.03
CA ARG A 141 -14.51 -2.55 -21.54
C ARG A 141 -13.92 -3.87 -21.06
N LEU A 142 -14.76 -4.81 -20.58
CA LEU A 142 -14.33 -6.08 -20.02
C LEU A 142 -13.39 -6.88 -20.94
N LYS A 143 -13.62 -6.83 -22.26
CA LYS A 143 -12.81 -7.52 -23.26
C LYS A 143 -11.61 -6.71 -23.79
N GLN A 144 -11.45 -5.46 -23.33
CA GLN A 144 -10.34 -4.61 -23.75
C GLN A 144 -9.05 -5.02 -23.02
N PRO A 145 -7.91 -5.11 -23.73
CA PRO A 145 -6.61 -5.29 -23.10
C PRO A 145 -6.30 -4.14 -22.13
N VAL A 146 -5.79 -4.48 -20.93
CA VAL A 146 -5.50 -3.51 -19.87
C VAL A 146 -4.44 -2.47 -20.30
N GLY A 147 -3.54 -2.86 -21.20
CA GLY A 147 -2.55 -1.94 -21.77
C GLY A 147 -3.14 -0.74 -22.52
N LEU A 148 -4.40 -0.82 -22.98
CA LEU A 148 -5.11 0.26 -23.69
C LEU A 148 -5.91 1.19 -22.75
N LEU A 149 -5.94 0.93 -21.45
CA LEU A 149 -6.60 1.78 -20.46
C LEU A 149 -5.77 3.02 -20.15
N SER A 150 -6.43 4.12 -19.75
CA SER A 150 -5.71 5.27 -19.19
C SER A 150 -5.00 4.92 -17.87
N GLY A 151 -4.05 5.73 -17.44
CA GLY A 151 -3.35 5.55 -16.17
C GLY A 151 -4.30 5.44 -14.98
N GLY A 152 -5.28 6.35 -14.88
CA GLY A 152 -6.29 6.35 -13.82
C GLY A 152 -7.20 5.11 -13.86
N GLN A 153 -7.66 4.72 -15.04
CA GLN A 153 -8.47 3.50 -15.22
C GLN A 153 -7.71 2.24 -14.83
N ARG A 154 -6.44 2.15 -15.20
CA ARG A 154 -5.57 1.01 -14.85
C ARG A 154 -5.31 0.95 -13.36
N GLN A 155 -5.10 2.09 -12.72
CA GLN A 155 -4.90 2.18 -11.27
C GLN A 155 -6.18 1.79 -10.51
N ALA A 156 -7.34 2.25 -10.95
CA ALA A 156 -8.62 1.86 -10.38
C ALA A 156 -8.88 0.35 -10.53
N LEU A 157 -8.56 -0.22 -11.70
CA LEU A 157 -8.62 -1.67 -11.89
C LEU A 157 -7.69 -2.42 -10.92
N ALA A 158 -6.43 -1.96 -10.77
CA ALA A 158 -5.47 -2.56 -9.83
C ALA A 158 -5.99 -2.50 -8.38
N LEU A 159 -6.65 -1.40 -7.99
CA LEU A 159 -7.26 -1.26 -6.67
C LEU A 159 -8.40 -2.26 -6.45
N VAL A 160 -9.32 -2.41 -7.43
CA VAL A 160 -10.38 -3.42 -7.36
C VAL A 160 -9.81 -4.82 -7.27
N MET A 161 -8.80 -5.14 -8.10
CA MET A 161 -8.10 -6.43 -8.08
C MET A 161 -7.45 -6.72 -6.72
N ALA A 162 -6.96 -5.69 -6.03
CA ALA A 162 -6.38 -5.84 -4.70
C ALA A 162 -7.45 -6.05 -3.62
N ALA A 163 -8.62 -5.38 -3.74
CA ALA A 163 -9.69 -5.40 -2.73
C ALA A 163 -10.69 -6.55 -2.90
N VAL A 164 -10.87 -7.07 -4.12
CA VAL A 164 -11.92 -8.06 -4.47
C VAL A 164 -11.92 -9.34 -3.64
N THR A 165 -10.77 -9.74 -3.15
CA THR A 165 -10.63 -10.92 -2.28
C THR A 165 -10.87 -10.61 -0.80
N ARG A 166 -11.22 -9.37 -0.47
CA ARG A 166 -11.36 -8.85 0.90
C ARG A 166 -10.14 -9.20 1.76
N PRO A 167 -8.96 -8.66 1.40
CA PRO A 167 -7.73 -8.98 2.13
C PRO A 167 -7.82 -8.48 3.58
N ARG A 168 -7.08 -9.10 4.48
CA ARG A 168 -6.95 -8.64 5.87
C ARG A 168 -6.18 -7.33 5.98
N LEU A 169 -5.28 -7.08 5.02
CA LEU A 169 -4.49 -5.86 4.93
C LEU A 169 -4.37 -5.41 3.47
N LEU A 170 -4.62 -4.14 3.23
CA LEU A 170 -4.41 -3.50 1.93
C LEU A 170 -3.18 -2.58 2.03
N LEU A 171 -2.16 -2.85 1.22
CA LEU A 171 -0.96 -2.04 1.10
C LEU A 171 -1.06 -1.16 -0.15
N LEU A 172 -0.96 0.15 0.02
CA LEU A 172 -1.03 1.14 -1.06
C LEU A 172 0.30 1.90 -1.12
N ASP A 173 1.06 1.70 -2.20
CA ASP A 173 2.39 2.30 -2.38
C ASP A 173 2.31 3.44 -3.38
N GLU A 174 2.14 4.69 -2.89
CA GLU A 174 2.07 5.93 -3.70
C GLU A 174 1.14 5.81 -4.92
N HIS A 175 0.04 5.10 -4.78
CA HIS A 175 -0.83 4.62 -5.86
C HIS A 175 -1.55 5.72 -6.66
N THR A 176 -1.42 6.98 -6.27
CA THR A 176 -1.99 8.14 -6.98
C THR A 176 -0.92 9.08 -7.54
N ALA A 177 0.38 8.81 -7.29
CA ALA A 177 1.46 9.75 -7.57
C ALA A 177 1.72 9.97 -9.08
N ALA A 178 1.50 8.93 -9.90
CA ALA A 178 1.74 8.97 -11.34
C ALA A 178 0.52 9.43 -12.16
N LEU A 179 -0.55 9.90 -11.50
CA LEU A 179 -1.81 10.29 -12.12
C LEU A 179 -1.93 11.81 -12.21
N ASP A 180 -2.70 12.28 -13.19
CA ASP A 180 -3.14 13.67 -13.22
C ASP A 180 -4.02 14.00 -12.00
N PRO A 181 -4.18 15.29 -11.63
CA PRO A 181 -4.88 15.69 -10.41
C PRO A 181 -6.35 15.22 -10.35
N ALA A 182 -7.04 15.11 -11.50
CA ALA A 182 -8.44 14.68 -11.53
C ALA A 182 -8.53 13.16 -11.30
N ALA A 183 -7.75 12.36 -12.03
CA ALA A 183 -7.67 10.92 -11.85
C ALA A 183 -7.17 10.53 -10.44
N SER A 184 -6.19 11.27 -9.89
CA SER A 184 -5.68 11.08 -8.52
C SER A 184 -6.82 11.22 -7.49
N ARG A 185 -7.65 12.28 -7.60
CA ARG A 185 -8.81 12.45 -6.71
C ARG A 185 -9.81 11.33 -6.85
N GLN A 186 -10.16 10.94 -8.07
CA GLN A 186 -11.12 9.86 -8.33
C GLN A 186 -10.64 8.52 -7.73
N VAL A 187 -9.37 8.17 -7.93
CA VAL A 187 -8.79 6.92 -7.39
C VAL A 187 -8.73 6.98 -5.86
N LEU A 188 -8.43 8.12 -5.26
CA LEU A 188 -8.39 8.27 -3.81
C LEU A 188 -9.79 8.16 -3.19
N ASP A 189 -10.80 8.79 -3.81
CA ASP A 189 -12.19 8.71 -3.36
C ASP A 189 -12.73 7.26 -3.51
N LEU A 190 -12.35 6.58 -4.58
CA LEU A 190 -12.64 5.17 -4.77
C LEU A 190 -11.98 4.31 -3.67
N THR A 191 -10.71 4.60 -3.34
CA THR A 191 -10.00 3.92 -2.25
C THR A 191 -10.77 4.05 -0.95
N CYS A 192 -11.18 5.27 -0.57
CA CYS A 192 -11.95 5.52 0.65
C CYS A 192 -13.29 4.77 0.66
N ARG A 193 -14.02 4.76 -0.47
CA ARG A 193 -15.29 4.02 -0.58
C ARG A 193 -15.11 2.52 -0.39
N LEU A 194 -14.17 1.90 -1.10
CA LEU A 194 -13.89 0.46 -0.99
C LEU A 194 -13.43 0.05 0.42
N VAL A 195 -12.59 0.89 1.05
CA VAL A 195 -12.13 0.66 2.42
C VAL A 195 -13.29 0.71 3.41
N ALA A 196 -14.16 1.72 3.31
CA ALA A 196 -15.33 1.88 4.19
C ALA A 196 -16.36 0.74 3.99
N GLU A 197 -16.66 0.41 2.73
CA GLU A 197 -17.65 -0.63 2.37
C GLU A 197 -17.24 -2.02 2.85
N HIS A 198 -15.94 -2.31 2.80
CA HIS A 198 -15.43 -3.65 3.13
C HIS A 198 -14.74 -3.73 4.50
N GLY A 199 -14.67 -2.63 5.25
CA GLY A 199 -13.99 -2.59 6.56
C GLY A 199 -12.51 -2.96 6.48
N LEU A 200 -11.80 -2.56 5.42
CA LEU A 200 -10.43 -2.99 5.19
C LEU A 200 -9.44 -2.27 6.11
N THR A 201 -8.47 -3.01 6.64
CA THR A 201 -7.28 -2.41 7.27
C THR A 201 -6.31 -1.97 6.19
N VAL A 202 -5.82 -0.72 6.27
CA VAL A 202 -5.00 -0.12 5.21
C VAL A 202 -3.72 0.49 5.76
N LEU A 203 -2.61 0.24 5.06
CA LEU A 203 -1.38 1.01 5.20
C LEU A 203 -1.05 1.65 3.85
N MET A 204 -1.22 2.96 3.76
CA MET A 204 -1.04 3.75 2.55
C MET A 204 0.20 4.63 2.64
N VAL A 205 1.15 4.43 1.76
CA VAL A 205 2.29 5.35 1.58
C VAL A 205 1.89 6.47 0.64
N THR A 206 2.19 7.70 1.02
CA THR A 206 2.05 8.88 0.17
C THR A 206 3.13 9.91 0.49
N HIS A 207 3.54 10.68 -0.50
CA HIS A 207 4.37 11.87 -0.33
C HIS A 207 3.53 13.17 -0.23
N ASN A 208 2.22 13.08 -0.46
CA ASN A 208 1.30 14.21 -0.38
C ASN A 208 0.74 14.32 1.04
N MET A 209 1.14 15.39 1.77
CA MET A 209 0.77 15.61 3.16
C MET A 209 -0.72 15.94 3.33
N GLU A 210 -1.34 16.61 2.35
CA GLU A 210 -2.77 16.88 2.34
C GLU A 210 -3.56 15.56 2.24
N GLN A 211 -3.18 14.69 1.31
CA GLN A 211 -3.79 13.36 1.22
C GLN A 211 -3.61 12.57 2.51
N ALA A 212 -2.41 12.62 3.12
CA ALA A 212 -2.13 11.90 4.36
C ALA A 212 -3.02 12.33 5.53
N LEU A 213 -3.41 13.61 5.59
CA LEU A 213 -4.33 14.14 6.61
C LEU A 213 -5.81 13.99 6.21
N ARG A 214 -6.12 13.98 4.93
CA ARG A 214 -7.51 13.88 4.42
C ARG A 214 -8.08 12.48 4.60
N VAL A 215 -7.27 11.42 4.36
CA VAL A 215 -7.77 10.04 4.39
C VAL A 215 -7.31 9.29 5.64
N GLY A 216 -8.11 8.31 6.04
CA GLY A 216 -7.84 7.45 7.19
C GLY A 216 -7.96 8.14 8.54
N SER A 217 -7.58 7.44 9.59
CA SER A 217 -7.70 7.84 11.00
C SER A 217 -6.35 8.05 11.70
N ARG A 218 -5.24 7.69 11.04
CA ARG A 218 -3.88 7.73 11.62
C ARG A 218 -2.87 8.19 10.59
N THR A 219 -1.90 9.01 11.01
CA THR A 219 -0.80 9.46 10.17
C THR A 219 0.52 9.13 10.85
N LEU A 220 1.34 8.34 10.17
CA LEU A 220 2.67 7.91 10.59
C LEU A 220 3.73 8.66 9.77
N MET A 221 4.86 8.97 10.38
CA MET A 221 6.01 9.51 9.66
C MET A 221 7.21 8.60 9.87
N MET A 222 7.85 8.23 8.75
CA MET A 222 9.12 7.53 8.77
C MET A 222 10.28 8.43 8.39
N GLN A 223 11.39 8.24 9.10
CA GLN A 223 12.69 8.82 8.76
C GLN A 223 13.80 7.84 9.11
N ASP A 224 14.77 7.68 8.21
CA ASP A 224 15.97 6.83 8.37
C ASP A 224 15.70 5.43 8.93
N GLY A 225 14.64 4.80 8.41
CA GLY A 225 14.25 3.46 8.77
C GLY A 225 13.52 3.31 10.10
N ARG A 226 13.04 4.41 10.71
CA ARG A 226 12.28 4.42 11.97
C ARG A 226 10.97 5.16 11.82
N VAL A 227 9.96 4.78 12.60
CA VAL A 227 8.74 5.58 12.79
C VAL A 227 9.08 6.65 13.83
N VAL A 228 8.98 7.92 13.42
CA VAL A 228 9.38 9.08 14.24
C VAL A 228 8.18 9.91 14.71
N LEU A 229 7.00 9.69 14.12
CA LEU A 229 5.76 10.36 14.48
C LEU A 229 4.58 9.42 14.29
N ASP A 230 3.64 9.44 15.20
CA ASP A 230 2.38 8.69 15.17
C ASP A 230 1.24 9.59 15.64
N LEU A 231 0.44 10.08 14.71
CA LEU A 231 -0.67 10.99 14.97
C LEU A 231 -2.00 10.24 14.90
N ARG A 232 -2.81 10.37 15.95
CA ARG A 232 -4.15 9.76 16.06
C ARG A 232 -5.15 10.76 16.66
N GLY A 233 -6.42 10.47 16.50
CA GLY A 233 -7.51 11.16 17.19
C GLY A 233 -7.43 12.68 17.04
N ASP A 234 -7.51 13.40 18.18
CA ASP A 234 -7.54 14.86 18.22
C ASP A 234 -6.23 15.51 17.76
N ASP A 235 -5.08 14.92 18.07
CA ASP A 235 -3.79 15.44 17.64
C ASP A 235 -3.70 15.48 16.11
N ARG A 236 -4.21 14.42 15.45
CA ARG A 236 -4.28 14.37 14.01
C ARG A 236 -5.32 15.36 13.43
N ARG A 237 -6.50 15.49 14.07
CA ARG A 237 -7.55 16.40 13.60
C ARG A 237 -7.13 17.87 13.67
N ARG A 238 -6.36 18.23 14.70
CA ARG A 238 -5.82 19.60 14.90
C ARG A 238 -4.59 19.87 14.03
N MET A 239 -3.97 18.82 13.49
CA MET A 239 -2.77 18.95 12.68
C MET A 239 -3.14 19.41 11.27
N GLY A 240 -2.81 20.66 10.93
CA GLY A 240 -2.84 21.14 9.55
C GLY A 240 -1.62 20.68 8.75
N VAL A 241 -1.65 20.90 7.44
CA VAL A 241 -0.52 20.59 6.56
C VAL A 241 0.75 21.34 7.00
N GLU A 242 0.61 22.61 7.36
CA GLU A 242 1.73 23.44 7.86
C GLU A 242 2.36 22.85 9.12
N GLY A 243 1.54 22.46 10.11
CA GLY A 243 2.02 21.81 11.33
C GLY A 243 2.73 20.47 11.07
N LEU A 244 2.26 19.72 10.07
CA LEU A 244 2.90 18.46 9.65
C LEU A 244 4.26 18.74 8.97
N VAL A 245 4.34 19.77 8.14
CA VAL A 245 5.59 20.26 7.51
C VAL A 245 6.59 20.72 8.57
N GLU A 246 6.16 21.51 9.55
CA GLU A 246 7.01 21.96 10.67
C GLU A 246 7.56 20.78 11.48
N ARG A 247 6.69 19.82 11.82
CA ARG A 247 7.12 18.59 12.52
C ARG A 247 8.16 17.83 11.70
N PHE A 248 7.94 17.72 10.40
CA PHE A 248 8.88 17.11 9.49
C PHE A 248 10.23 17.84 9.46
N ALA A 249 10.21 19.17 9.41
CA ALA A 249 11.42 20.00 9.42
C ALA A 249 12.19 19.89 10.75
N ARG A 250 11.48 19.86 11.91
CA ARG A 250 12.11 19.67 13.22
C ARG A 250 12.81 18.33 13.34
N VAL A 251 12.14 17.24 12.98
CA VAL A 251 12.73 15.91 13.04
C VAL A 251 13.97 15.82 12.15
N ARG A 252 13.94 16.46 10.97
CA ARG A 252 15.08 16.54 10.06
C ARG A 252 16.21 17.44 10.61
N GLY A 253 15.87 18.57 11.22
CA GLY A 253 16.81 19.53 11.80
C GLY A 253 17.53 19.01 13.02
N GLN A 254 16.83 18.33 13.94
CA GLN A 254 17.45 17.71 15.12
C GLN A 254 18.54 16.71 14.76
N ARG A 255 18.38 15.93 13.69
CA ARG A 255 19.39 14.97 13.25
C ARG A 255 20.59 15.60 12.56
N LEU A 256 20.40 16.67 11.80
CA LEU A 256 21.54 17.40 11.25
C LEU A 256 22.47 17.94 12.34
N VAL A 257 21.92 18.24 13.52
CA VAL A 257 22.70 18.64 14.70
C VAL A 257 23.37 17.43 15.35
N GLU A 258 22.65 16.30 15.51
CA GLU A 258 23.22 15.05 16.05
C GLU A 258 24.33 14.48 15.17
N ASP A 259 24.13 14.44 13.85
CA ASP A 259 25.14 13.96 12.90
C ASP A 259 26.39 14.88 12.88
N ARG A 260 26.22 16.22 13.07
CA ARG A 260 27.36 17.14 13.21
C ARG A 260 28.12 16.98 14.53
N LEU A 261 27.44 16.65 15.60
CA LEU A 261 28.05 16.40 16.90
C LEU A 261 28.80 15.06 16.97
N LEU A 262 28.43 14.10 16.11
CA LEU A 262 29.10 12.80 16.00
C LEU A 262 30.30 12.82 15.03
N LEU A 263 30.42 13.83 14.18
CA LEU A 263 31.49 13.98 13.19
C LEU A 263 32.54 15.02 13.60
N GLY A 264 32.36 15.72 14.71
CA GLY A 264 33.32 16.63 15.35
C GLY A 264 33.97 15.98 16.55
#